data_fe0888aa98ad445fc79cd6593d1573bd
#
_entry.id   fe0888aa98ad445fc79cd6593d1573bd
#
_cell.length_a   1.000
_cell.length_b   1.000
_cell.length_c   1.000
_cell.angle_alpha   90.00
_cell.angle_beta   90.00
_cell.angle_gamma   90.00
#
_symmetry.space_group_name_H-M   'P 1'
#
loop_
_entity.id
_entity.type
_entity.pdbx_description
1 polymer ?
#
loop_
_entity_poly.entity_id
_entity_poly.type
_entity_poly.pdbx_seq_one_letter_code
_entity_poly.pdbx_strand_id
1 'polypeptide(L)'
;MEMYGVSRTVMREALRTLTSKGLVESRPKIGTRVRPRGVWNLLDADLLDWYARVAPPLAFALKLQEMREMVEPYAAALAARMHTPATFEAIDGAARAMAAARNVDEWVRADLRFHLSVLEAGGNELLVPLGTLIDRTLEAQLHLNARRADVYNASLAEHTAVSDAIRVRDEDGARRAMAALLAVTRARIEMS
;
A
#
# COMPACT_ATOMS: atom_id res chain seq x y z
N MET A 1 -12.49 -13.31 -31.24
CA MET A 1 -11.28 -12.74 -31.84
C MET A 1 -11.61 -11.54 -32.70
N GLU A 2 -12.60 -11.62 -33.56
CA GLU A 2 -13.09 -10.47 -34.34
C GLU A 2 -13.50 -9.28 -33.46
N MET A 3 -14.13 -9.56 -32.32
CA MET A 3 -14.61 -8.53 -31.37
C MET A 3 -13.51 -7.64 -30.78
N TYR A 4 -12.26 -8.15 -30.63
CA TYR A 4 -11.15 -7.41 -29.99
C TYR A 4 -10.05 -7.03 -30.98
N GLY A 5 -10.12 -7.42 -32.26
CA GLY A 5 -9.14 -7.09 -33.28
C GLY A 5 -7.71 -7.59 -33.00
N VAL A 6 -7.54 -8.64 -32.19
CA VAL A 6 -6.22 -9.16 -31.78
C VAL A 6 -5.92 -10.53 -32.36
N SER A 7 -4.62 -10.84 -32.52
CA SER A 7 -4.19 -12.15 -33.02
C SER A 7 -4.46 -13.27 -32.01
N ARG A 8 -4.50 -14.52 -32.47
CA ARG A 8 -4.66 -15.72 -31.63
C ARG A 8 -3.54 -15.82 -30.58
N THR A 9 -2.34 -15.44 -30.94
CA THR A 9 -1.17 -15.47 -30.05
C THR A 9 -1.36 -14.47 -28.90
N VAL A 10 -1.72 -13.22 -29.21
CA VAL A 10 -1.99 -12.18 -28.20
C VAL A 10 -3.11 -12.60 -27.27
N MET A 11 -4.22 -13.14 -27.80
CA MET A 11 -5.33 -13.63 -26.98
C MET A 11 -4.89 -14.76 -26.03
N ARG A 12 -4.08 -15.70 -26.53
CA ARG A 12 -3.58 -16.81 -25.69
C ARG A 12 -2.68 -16.33 -24.57
N GLU A 13 -1.77 -15.38 -24.83
CA GLU A 13 -0.90 -14.81 -23.80
C GLU A 13 -1.70 -13.99 -22.77
N ALA A 14 -2.67 -13.20 -23.21
CA ALA A 14 -3.58 -12.51 -22.31
C ALA A 14 -4.32 -13.49 -21.37
N LEU A 15 -4.87 -14.57 -21.91
CA LEU A 15 -5.55 -15.61 -21.11
C LEU A 15 -4.60 -16.33 -20.16
N ARG A 16 -3.33 -16.55 -20.54
CA ARG A 16 -2.31 -17.10 -19.63
C ARG A 16 -2.05 -16.17 -18.46
N THR A 17 -1.86 -14.88 -18.73
CA THR A 17 -1.67 -13.86 -17.68
C THR A 17 -2.87 -13.82 -16.74
N LEU A 18 -4.09 -13.77 -17.25
CA LEU A 18 -5.30 -13.80 -16.44
C LEU A 18 -5.44 -15.08 -15.60
N THR A 19 -5.02 -16.22 -16.18
CA THR A 19 -5.04 -17.51 -15.46
C THR A 19 -3.99 -17.54 -14.34
N SER A 20 -2.76 -17.08 -14.59
CA SER A 20 -1.71 -17.03 -13.58
C SER A 20 -2.07 -16.12 -12.38
N LYS A 21 -2.86 -15.08 -12.64
CA LYS A 21 -3.39 -14.17 -11.60
C LYS A 21 -4.67 -14.68 -10.93
N GLY A 22 -5.14 -15.87 -11.31
CA GLY A 22 -6.32 -16.50 -10.71
C GLY A 22 -7.67 -15.92 -11.14
N LEU A 23 -7.71 -15.04 -12.14
CA LEU A 23 -8.93 -14.37 -12.61
C LEU A 23 -9.82 -15.26 -13.45
N VAL A 24 -9.22 -16.13 -14.27
CA VAL A 24 -9.92 -17.03 -15.16
C VAL A 24 -9.43 -18.47 -15.02
N GLU A 25 -10.26 -19.41 -15.42
CA GLU A 25 -9.90 -20.81 -15.58
C GLU A 25 -10.31 -21.30 -16.98
N SER A 26 -9.47 -22.12 -17.60
CA SER A 26 -9.79 -22.77 -18.88
C SER A 26 -10.09 -24.24 -18.65
N ARG A 27 -11.25 -24.72 -19.12
CA ARG A 27 -11.67 -26.12 -19.04
C ARG A 27 -11.86 -26.70 -20.45
N PRO A 28 -11.33 -27.89 -20.73
CA PRO A 28 -11.56 -28.57 -22.02
C PRO A 28 -13.05 -28.64 -22.35
N LYS A 29 -13.40 -28.37 -23.60
CA LYS A 29 -14.78 -28.40 -24.15
C LYS A 29 -15.76 -27.38 -23.56
N ILE A 30 -15.41 -26.67 -22.45
CA ILE A 30 -16.25 -25.68 -21.80
C ILE A 30 -15.79 -24.25 -22.14
N GLY A 31 -14.49 -24.07 -22.42
CA GLY A 31 -13.89 -22.77 -22.69
C GLY A 31 -13.30 -22.10 -21.46
N THR A 32 -13.09 -20.79 -21.55
CA THR A 32 -12.54 -19.97 -20.48
C THR A 32 -13.66 -19.28 -19.71
N ARG A 33 -13.61 -19.32 -18.37
CA ARG A 33 -14.59 -18.69 -17.46
C ARG A 33 -13.89 -17.79 -16.46
N VAL A 34 -14.53 -16.71 -16.09
CA VAL A 34 -14.12 -15.87 -14.94
C VAL A 34 -14.37 -16.66 -13.65
N ARG A 35 -13.39 -16.67 -12.77
CA ARG A 35 -13.49 -17.33 -11.46
C ARG A 35 -14.23 -16.45 -10.45
N PRO A 36 -14.85 -17.04 -9.41
CA PRO A 36 -15.42 -16.28 -8.32
C PRO A 36 -14.39 -15.33 -7.69
N ARG A 37 -14.80 -14.12 -7.32
CA ARG A 37 -13.92 -13.05 -6.81
C ARG A 37 -13.13 -13.47 -5.57
N GLY A 38 -13.69 -14.30 -4.68
CA GLY A 38 -13.03 -14.77 -3.47
C GLY A 38 -11.79 -15.62 -3.68
N VAL A 39 -11.50 -16.04 -4.93
CA VAL A 39 -10.28 -16.82 -5.27
C VAL A 39 -9.28 -16.01 -6.10
N TRP A 40 -9.53 -14.71 -6.33
CA TRP A 40 -8.60 -13.84 -7.02
C TRP A 40 -7.42 -13.51 -6.12
N ASN A 41 -6.22 -13.43 -6.68
CA ASN A 41 -5.03 -13.00 -5.94
C ASN A 41 -5.01 -11.47 -5.81
N LEU A 42 -5.81 -10.92 -4.90
CA LEU A 42 -5.91 -9.47 -4.70
C LEU A 42 -4.64 -8.82 -4.13
N LEU A 43 -3.62 -9.60 -3.75
CA LEU A 43 -2.29 -9.09 -3.37
C LEU A 43 -1.34 -8.96 -4.58
N ASP A 44 -1.74 -9.43 -5.77
CA ASP A 44 -1.00 -9.19 -7.00
C ASP A 44 -1.11 -7.71 -7.39
N ALA A 45 0.05 -7.06 -7.62
CA ALA A 45 0.11 -5.61 -7.88
C ALA A 45 -0.69 -5.19 -9.11
N ASP A 46 -0.60 -5.95 -10.21
CA ASP A 46 -1.35 -5.65 -11.44
C ASP A 46 -2.87 -5.79 -11.21
N LEU A 47 -3.26 -6.81 -10.43
CA LEU A 47 -4.68 -7.03 -10.13
C LEU A 47 -5.25 -5.94 -9.23
N LEU A 48 -4.48 -5.47 -8.25
CA LEU A 48 -4.84 -4.30 -7.44
C LEU A 48 -5.00 -3.06 -8.31
N ASP A 49 -4.08 -2.83 -9.25
CA ASP A 49 -4.11 -1.72 -10.20
C ASP A 49 -5.38 -1.75 -11.08
N TRP A 50 -5.67 -2.92 -11.66
CA TRP A 50 -6.88 -3.08 -12.46
C TRP A 50 -8.15 -2.89 -11.64
N TYR A 51 -8.13 -3.36 -10.39
CA TYR A 51 -9.25 -3.20 -9.48
C TYR A 51 -9.44 -1.73 -9.07
N ALA A 52 -8.37 -1.00 -8.78
CA ALA A 52 -8.42 0.43 -8.47
C ALA A 52 -9.10 1.25 -9.58
N ARG A 53 -8.86 0.88 -10.86
CA ARG A 53 -9.44 1.58 -12.02
C ARG A 53 -10.94 1.40 -12.20
N VAL A 54 -11.53 0.34 -11.63
CA VAL A 54 -12.96 0.00 -11.81
C VAL A 54 -13.77 0.07 -10.52
N ALA A 55 -13.12 0.09 -9.36
CA ALA A 55 -13.78 0.21 -8.07
C ALA A 55 -14.15 1.67 -7.79
N PRO A 56 -15.23 1.95 -7.02
CA PRO A 56 -15.47 3.28 -6.49
C PRO A 56 -14.25 3.74 -5.66
N PRO A 57 -13.61 4.89 -5.99
CA PRO A 57 -12.32 5.27 -5.41
C PRO A 57 -12.33 5.32 -3.87
N LEU A 58 -13.35 5.94 -3.26
CA LEU A 58 -13.49 6.03 -1.81
C LEU A 58 -13.61 4.63 -1.15
N ALA A 59 -14.48 3.77 -1.68
CA ALA A 59 -14.69 2.44 -1.12
C ALA A 59 -13.44 1.55 -1.25
N PHE A 60 -12.65 1.74 -2.31
CA PHE A 60 -11.40 1.04 -2.49
C PHE A 60 -10.33 1.55 -1.51
N ALA A 61 -10.16 2.87 -1.39
CA ALA A 61 -9.22 3.48 -0.46
C ALA A 61 -9.49 3.07 1.01
N LEU A 62 -10.75 3.02 1.44
CA LEU A 62 -11.14 2.60 2.79
C LEU A 62 -10.78 1.13 3.06
N LYS A 63 -10.94 0.22 2.09
CA LYS A 63 -10.53 -1.19 2.25
C LYS A 63 -9.03 -1.37 2.37
N LEU A 64 -8.26 -0.61 1.58
CA LEU A 64 -6.81 -0.59 1.70
C LEU A 64 -6.38 -0.02 3.06
N GLN A 65 -7.05 1.05 3.51
CA GLN A 65 -6.79 1.66 4.81
C GLN A 65 -7.06 0.69 5.97
N GLU A 66 -8.15 -0.10 5.92
CA GLU A 66 -8.40 -1.18 6.90
C GLU A 66 -7.26 -2.18 7.00
N MET A 67 -6.70 -2.60 5.87
CA MET A 67 -5.55 -3.52 5.85
C MET A 67 -4.30 -2.89 6.48
N ARG A 68 -4.03 -1.63 6.21
CA ARG A 68 -2.94 -0.88 6.83
C ARG A 68 -3.09 -0.82 8.34
N GLU A 69 -4.27 -0.50 8.85
CA GLU A 69 -4.58 -0.41 10.28
C GLU A 69 -4.42 -1.74 11.02
N MET A 70 -4.61 -2.87 10.34
CA MET A 70 -4.34 -4.20 10.92
C MET A 70 -2.85 -4.55 10.93
N VAL A 71 -2.08 -4.13 9.94
CA VAL A 71 -0.71 -4.60 9.73
C VAL A 71 0.33 -3.64 10.28
N GLU A 72 0.26 -2.36 9.96
CA GLU A 72 1.35 -1.42 10.22
C GLU A 72 1.59 -1.10 11.69
N PRO A 73 0.57 -1.01 12.59
CA PRO A 73 0.85 -0.83 14.01
C PRO A 73 1.65 -1.99 14.63
N TYR A 74 1.38 -3.20 14.18
CA TYR A 74 2.16 -4.36 14.62
C TYR A 74 3.57 -4.37 14.01
N ALA A 75 3.70 -4.00 12.74
CA ALA A 75 5.00 -3.86 12.08
C ALA A 75 5.86 -2.78 12.76
N ALA A 76 5.28 -1.65 13.18
CA ALA A 76 5.99 -0.61 13.93
C ALA A 76 6.52 -1.12 15.29
N ALA A 77 5.73 -1.92 16.01
CA ALA A 77 6.20 -2.57 17.24
C ALA A 77 7.34 -3.55 16.97
N LEU A 78 7.24 -4.37 15.90
CA LEU A 78 8.33 -5.24 15.49
C LEU A 78 9.59 -4.44 15.11
N ALA A 79 9.43 -3.34 14.37
CA ALA A 79 10.55 -2.45 14.01
C ALA A 79 11.22 -1.87 15.27
N ALA A 80 10.46 -1.44 16.26
CA ALA A 80 11.01 -0.98 17.54
C ALA A 80 11.86 -2.06 18.22
N ARG A 81 11.42 -3.31 18.20
CA ARG A 81 12.14 -4.44 18.80
C ARG A 81 13.37 -4.87 17.98
N MET A 82 13.26 -4.95 16.66
CA MET A 82 14.16 -5.69 15.80
C MET A 82 15.13 -4.83 14.97
N HIS A 83 14.90 -3.52 14.84
CA HIS A 83 15.68 -2.69 13.93
C HIS A 83 17.20 -2.76 14.23
N THR A 84 17.97 -2.72 13.16
CA THR A 84 19.40 -2.47 13.16
C THR A 84 19.68 -0.98 12.94
N PRO A 85 20.92 -0.48 13.17
CA PRO A 85 21.27 0.88 12.79
C PRO A 85 20.94 1.21 11.32
N ALA A 86 21.17 0.27 10.42
CA ALA A 86 20.93 0.46 8.97
C ALA A 86 19.44 0.57 8.64
N THR A 87 18.60 -0.32 9.19
CA THR A 87 17.16 -0.28 8.94
C THR A 87 16.49 0.91 9.64
N PHE A 88 16.99 1.33 10.81
CA PHE A 88 16.53 2.57 11.44
C PHE A 88 16.88 3.81 10.62
N GLU A 89 18.11 3.89 10.09
CA GLU A 89 18.53 5.00 9.21
C GLU A 89 17.61 5.13 7.97
N ALA A 90 17.10 4.01 7.44
CA ALA A 90 16.14 4.05 6.35
C ALA A 90 14.81 4.70 6.77
N ILE A 91 14.29 4.37 7.96
CA ILE A 91 13.07 4.98 8.53
C ILE A 91 13.27 6.48 8.77
N ASP A 92 14.34 6.84 9.49
CA ASP A 92 14.65 8.21 9.87
C ASP A 92 14.97 9.07 8.64
N GLY A 93 15.70 8.51 7.66
CA GLY A 93 15.99 9.16 6.39
C GLY A 93 14.71 9.44 5.57
N ALA A 94 13.74 8.54 5.60
CA ALA A 94 12.45 8.75 4.95
C ALA A 94 11.64 9.87 5.66
N ALA A 95 11.62 9.88 7.00
CA ALA A 95 10.98 10.95 7.77
C ALA A 95 11.62 12.34 7.50
N ARG A 96 12.97 12.41 7.44
CA ARG A 96 13.68 13.63 7.04
C ARG A 96 13.37 14.05 5.60
N ALA A 97 13.24 13.09 4.69
CA ALA A 97 12.88 13.39 3.30
C ALA A 97 11.45 13.95 3.20
N MET A 98 10.51 13.48 4.01
CA MET A 98 9.17 14.06 4.12
C MET A 98 9.23 15.50 4.61
N ALA A 99 10.01 15.78 5.66
CA ALA A 99 10.19 17.14 6.20
C ALA A 99 10.82 18.11 5.18
N ALA A 100 11.69 17.60 4.31
CA ALA A 100 12.38 18.36 3.26
C ALA A 100 11.60 18.46 1.93
N ALA A 101 10.47 17.76 1.80
CA ALA A 101 9.68 17.71 0.56
C ALA A 101 9.15 19.08 0.18
N ARG A 102 9.33 19.45 -1.09
CA ARG A 102 8.95 20.76 -1.67
C ARG A 102 7.66 20.70 -2.49
N ASN A 103 7.16 19.50 -2.72
CA ASN A 103 5.93 19.24 -3.47
C ASN A 103 5.30 17.91 -3.03
N VAL A 104 4.06 17.70 -3.46
CA VAL A 104 3.26 16.50 -3.13
C VAL A 104 3.96 15.22 -3.57
N ASP A 105 4.56 15.18 -4.77
CA ASP A 105 5.20 13.98 -5.31
C ASP A 105 6.43 13.58 -4.51
N GLU A 106 7.25 14.55 -4.07
CA GLU A 106 8.39 14.27 -3.19
C GLU A 106 7.93 13.72 -1.84
N TRP A 107 6.88 14.32 -1.29
CA TRP A 107 6.30 13.91 -0.02
C TRP A 107 5.75 12.50 -0.08
N VAL A 108 4.93 12.18 -1.08
CA VAL A 108 4.33 10.84 -1.26
C VAL A 108 5.40 9.75 -1.45
N ARG A 109 6.45 10.04 -2.22
CA ARG A 109 7.57 9.08 -2.35
C ARG A 109 8.31 8.85 -1.04
N ALA A 110 8.44 9.89 -0.21
CA ALA A 110 9.07 9.76 1.10
C ALA A 110 8.16 9.04 2.10
N ASP A 111 6.85 9.33 2.09
CA ASP A 111 5.81 8.68 2.89
C ASP A 111 5.75 7.17 2.59
N LEU A 112 5.69 6.78 1.31
CA LEU A 112 5.75 5.39 0.90
C LEU A 112 7.03 4.70 1.43
N ARG A 113 8.20 5.34 1.24
CA ARG A 113 9.46 4.80 1.75
C ARG A 113 9.45 4.63 3.26
N PHE A 114 8.87 5.57 4.01
CA PHE A 114 8.76 5.48 5.45
C PHE A 114 8.00 4.21 5.87
N HIS A 115 6.81 4.01 5.35
CA HIS A 115 5.98 2.85 5.68
C HIS A 115 6.64 1.52 5.27
N LEU A 116 7.24 1.45 4.07
CA LEU A 116 7.97 0.26 3.62
C LEU A 116 9.18 -0.03 4.52
N SER A 117 9.96 0.99 4.91
CA SER A 117 11.09 0.82 5.81
C SER A 117 10.68 0.31 7.20
N VAL A 118 9.50 0.70 7.69
CA VAL A 118 8.94 0.16 8.94
C VAL A 118 8.61 -1.33 8.80
N LEU A 119 8.00 -1.76 7.68
CA LEU A 119 7.74 -3.19 7.42
C LEU A 119 9.04 -3.99 7.37
N GLU A 120 10.06 -3.49 6.68
CA GLU A 120 11.35 -4.15 6.52
C GLU A 120 12.10 -4.26 7.86
N ALA A 121 12.10 -3.18 8.67
CA ALA A 121 12.79 -3.13 9.95
C ALA A 121 12.21 -4.10 11.00
N GLY A 122 10.98 -4.56 10.80
CA GLY A 122 10.33 -5.57 11.65
C GLY A 122 10.93 -6.97 11.53
N GLY A 123 11.79 -7.23 10.52
CA GLY A 123 12.47 -8.51 10.34
C GLY A 123 11.55 -9.69 9.96
N ASN A 124 10.31 -9.42 9.56
CA ASN A 124 9.39 -10.42 9.05
C ASN A 124 9.16 -10.19 7.55
N GLU A 125 9.89 -10.95 6.73
CA GLU A 125 9.85 -10.84 5.27
C GLU A 125 8.47 -11.09 4.66
N LEU A 126 7.55 -11.73 5.38
CA LEU A 126 6.16 -11.94 4.92
C LEU A 126 5.31 -10.67 5.02
N LEU A 127 5.75 -9.64 5.74
CA LEU A 127 5.08 -8.34 5.78
C LEU A 127 5.48 -7.46 4.59
N VAL A 128 6.68 -7.61 4.04
CA VAL A 128 7.20 -6.76 2.96
C VAL A 128 6.32 -6.77 1.70
N PRO A 129 5.80 -7.92 1.22
CA PRO A 129 4.88 -7.94 0.08
C PRO A 129 3.57 -7.17 0.30
N LEU A 130 3.17 -6.95 1.55
CA LEU A 130 1.99 -6.13 1.89
C LEU A 130 2.23 -4.64 1.61
N GLY A 131 3.47 -4.22 1.39
CA GLY A 131 3.83 -2.87 0.94
C GLY A 131 3.12 -2.43 -0.34
N THR A 132 2.73 -3.37 -1.21
CA THR A 132 1.91 -3.06 -2.39
C THR A 132 0.54 -2.46 -2.01
N LEU A 133 -0.04 -2.85 -0.87
CA LEU A 133 -1.28 -2.27 -0.37
C LEU A 133 -1.08 -0.82 0.06
N ILE A 134 0.06 -0.50 0.66
CA ILE A 134 0.43 0.85 1.09
C ILE A 134 0.61 1.75 -0.13
N ASP A 135 1.37 1.31 -1.11
CA ASP A 135 1.61 2.02 -2.37
C ASP A 135 0.27 2.39 -3.05
N ARG A 136 -0.64 1.41 -3.19
CA ARG A 136 -1.96 1.65 -3.80
C ARG A 136 -2.86 2.54 -2.95
N THR A 137 -2.73 2.52 -1.63
CA THR A 137 -3.47 3.44 -0.75
C THR A 137 -3.03 4.87 -0.99
N LEU A 138 -1.72 5.13 -1.03
CA LEU A 138 -1.17 6.45 -1.25
C LEU A 138 -1.53 6.99 -2.64
N GLU A 139 -1.47 6.14 -3.67
CA GLU A 139 -1.90 6.50 -5.02
C GLU A 139 -3.41 6.86 -5.07
N ALA A 140 -4.26 6.05 -4.43
CA ALA A 140 -5.70 6.32 -4.35
C ALA A 140 -5.99 7.64 -3.59
N GLN A 141 -5.25 7.93 -2.51
CA GLN A 141 -5.37 9.19 -1.77
C GLN A 141 -4.94 10.39 -2.61
N LEU A 142 -3.89 10.27 -3.41
CA LEU A 142 -3.47 11.32 -4.34
C LEU A 142 -4.60 11.66 -5.32
N HIS A 143 -5.24 10.67 -5.90
CA HIS A 143 -6.36 10.88 -6.80
C HIS A 143 -7.57 11.54 -6.12
N LEU A 144 -7.86 11.19 -4.87
CA LEU A 144 -8.93 11.80 -4.08
C LEU A 144 -8.61 13.24 -3.64
N ASN A 145 -7.35 13.51 -3.29
CA ASN A 145 -6.90 14.78 -2.72
C ASN A 145 -6.17 15.70 -3.72
N ALA A 146 -6.12 15.37 -4.99
CA ALA A 146 -5.37 16.11 -6.04
C ALA A 146 -5.70 17.62 -6.10
N ARG A 147 -6.75 18.09 -5.44
CA ARG A 147 -7.16 19.50 -5.34
C ARG A 147 -6.71 20.21 -4.04
N ARG A 148 -6.02 19.51 -3.12
CA ARG A 148 -5.63 20.04 -1.80
C ARG A 148 -4.13 19.94 -1.57
N ALA A 149 -3.36 20.69 -2.35
CA ALA A 149 -1.91 20.77 -2.22
C ALA A 149 -1.41 21.23 -0.83
N ASP A 150 -2.28 21.84 -0.02
CA ASP A 150 -1.91 22.44 1.27
C ASP A 150 -1.86 21.46 2.45
N VAL A 151 -2.21 20.17 2.24
CA VAL A 151 -2.45 19.21 3.34
C VAL A 151 -1.38 18.12 3.45
N TYR A 152 -0.42 18.04 2.52
CA TYR A 152 0.54 16.92 2.51
C TYR A 152 1.46 16.89 3.74
N ASN A 153 1.87 18.03 4.28
CA ASN A 153 2.73 18.10 5.49
C ASN A 153 1.98 17.89 6.83
N ALA A 154 0.67 17.79 6.81
CA ALA A 154 -0.13 17.79 8.04
C ALA A 154 -0.04 16.50 8.86
N SER A 155 0.68 15.47 8.40
CA SER A 155 0.95 14.22 9.16
C SER A 155 2.43 14.01 9.50
N LEU A 156 3.28 15.03 9.30
CA LEU A 156 4.71 14.90 9.61
C LEU A 156 4.97 14.65 11.09
N ALA A 157 4.21 15.28 11.96
CA ALA A 157 4.35 15.10 13.41
C ALA A 157 4.05 13.66 13.84
N GLU A 158 3.03 13.03 13.26
CA GLU A 158 2.65 11.66 13.53
C GLU A 158 3.73 10.68 13.03
N HIS A 159 4.31 10.90 11.85
CA HIS A 159 5.42 10.09 11.34
C HIS A 159 6.66 10.22 12.24
N THR A 160 6.97 11.44 12.69
CA THR A 160 8.07 11.68 13.63
C THR A 160 7.86 10.93 14.93
N ALA A 161 6.63 10.94 15.48
CA ALA A 161 6.31 10.21 16.71
C ALA A 161 6.51 8.68 16.55
N VAL A 162 6.19 8.11 15.38
CA VAL A 162 6.48 6.69 15.09
C VAL A 162 7.98 6.44 15.05
N SER A 163 8.75 7.27 14.33
CA SER A 163 10.21 7.14 14.23
C SER A 163 10.88 7.26 15.61
N ASP A 164 10.47 8.21 16.42
CA ASP A 164 11.00 8.42 17.76
C ASP A 164 10.76 7.23 18.69
N ALA A 165 9.55 6.67 18.68
CA ALA A 165 9.23 5.48 19.46
C ALA A 165 10.04 4.26 19.00
N ILE A 166 10.22 4.07 17.69
CA ILE A 166 11.09 3.00 17.14
C ILE A 166 12.53 3.19 17.59
N ARG A 167 13.05 4.43 17.51
CA ARG A 167 14.43 4.77 17.88
C ARG A 167 14.75 4.38 19.32
N VAL A 168 13.82 4.63 20.26
CA VAL A 168 14.02 4.30 21.68
C VAL A 168 13.56 2.89 22.07
N ARG A 169 13.20 2.08 21.09
CA ARG A 169 12.73 0.69 21.23
C ARG A 169 11.47 0.54 22.10
N ASP A 170 10.59 1.54 22.08
CA ASP A 170 9.28 1.49 22.72
C ASP A 170 8.26 0.80 21.78
N GLU A 171 8.10 -0.52 21.91
CA GLU A 171 7.19 -1.33 21.09
C GLU A 171 5.74 -0.85 21.17
N ASP A 172 5.26 -0.58 22.39
CA ASP A 172 3.88 -0.13 22.60
C ASP A 172 3.67 1.31 22.15
N GLY A 173 4.66 2.18 22.36
CA GLY A 173 4.66 3.54 21.83
C GLY A 173 4.62 3.58 20.32
N ALA A 174 5.46 2.78 19.64
CA ALA A 174 5.51 2.68 18.19
C ALA A 174 4.16 2.17 17.63
N ARG A 175 3.56 1.16 18.26
CA ARG A 175 2.24 0.65 17.88
C ARG A 175 1.17 1.74 17.99
N ARG A 176 1.11 2.45 19.11
CA ARG A 176 0.13 3.53 19.34
C ARG A 176 0.34 4.71 18.39
N ALA A 177 1.58 5.11 18.17
CA ALA A 177 1.90 6.20 17.25
C ALA A 177 1.49 5.88 15.81
N MET A 178 1.79 4.66 15.32
CA MET A 178 1.37 4.22 14.00
C MET A 178 -0.16 4.13 13.88
N ALA A 179 -0.85 3.61 14.89
CA ALA A 179 -2.32 3.58 14.89
C ALA A 179 -2.91 5.00 14.85
N ALA A 180 -2.35 5.96 15.56
CA ALA A 180 -2.77 7.36 15.54
C ALA A 180 -2.55 8.01 14.16
N LEU A 181 -1.38 7.76 13.53
CA LEU A 181 -1.08 8.20 12.16
C LEU A 181 -2.11 7.69 11.16
N LEU A 182 -2.45 6.40 11.23
CA LEU A 182 -3.42 5.79 10.32
C LEU A 182 -4.85 6.26 10.58
N ALA A 183 -5.22 6.57 11.83
CA ALA A 183 -6.51 7.16 12.15
C ALA A 183 -6.68 8.56 11.52
N VAL A 184 -5.64 9.39 11.54
CA VAL A 184 -5.62 10.69 10.84
C VAL A 184 -5.78 10.49 9.33
N THR A 185 -5.12 9.50 8.77
CA THR A 185 -5.22 9.14 7.36
C THR A 185 -6.64 8.70 6.98
N ARG A 186 -7.27 7.84 7.80
CA ARG A 186 -8.68 7.42 7.62
C ARG A 186 -9.63 8.61 7.61
N ALA A 187 -9.53 9.49 8.59
CA ALA A 187 -10.39 10.68 8.66
C ALA A 187 -10.29 11.54 7.40
N ARG A 188 -9.10 11.66 6.81
CA ARG A 188 -8.89 12.39 5.54
C ARG A 188 -9.55 11.70 4.35
N ILE A 189 -9.47 10.37 4.27
CA ILE A 189 -10.13 9.59 3.21
C ILE A 189 -11.65 9.78 3.31
N GLU A 190 -12.22 9.73 4.51
CA GLU A 190 -13.66 9.86 4.74
C GLU A 190 -14.21 11.27 4.45
N MET A 191 -13.36 12.30 4.50
CA MET A 191 -13.70 13.70 4.17
C MET A 191 -13.50 14.07 2.70
N SER A 192 -13.02 13.13 1.87
CA SER A 192 -12.74 13.36 0.45
C SER A 192 -13.92 13.02 -0.44
#